data_f0841769f366b2e53ece9c23f8b20ed7
#
_entry.id   f0841769f366b2e53ece9c23f8b20ed7
#
_cell.length_a   1.000
_cell.length_b   1.000
_cell.length_c   1.000
_cell.angle_alpha   90.00
_cell.angle_beta   90.00
_cell.angle_gamma   90.00
#
_symmetry.space_group_name_H-M   'P 1'
#
loop_
_entity.id
_entity.type
_entity.pdbx_description
1 polymer ?
#
loop_
_entity_poly.entity_id
_entity_poly.type
_entity_poly.pdbx_seq_one_letter_code
_entity_poly.pdbx_strand_id
1 'polypeptide(L)'
;LKNLIRTVLRSSWFQRAVGFLAASFLRLVWRTNRFTFDPADVYEIVEPQMPAIFAFWHGQHFLTPFIKTKDIHRVKVLISRHRDGEFNALAAERLRIGTIRGSGDHGSAFQRKGGVGAFKEMVHALDQGYNVALTADVPKRSRIAGLGIIMLARESGRTIMPLAMATSRYWRLKNWDRTTINLPFGRGALVGGEMIKVPPDASSEMMEELRARLEATLNEVTDRAYAQVGRPQGPRQGMGQGIGHG
;
A
#
# COMPACT_ATOMS: atom_id res chain seq x y z
N LEU A 1 -5.77 5.99 -36.69
CA LEU A 1 -5.72 6.78 -35.44
C LEU A 1 -5.55 5.87 -34.21
N LYS A 2 -6.37 4.82 -34.01
CA LYS A 2 -6.27 3.89 -32.84
C LYS A 2 -4.91 3.21 -32.72
N ASN A 3 -4.28 2.82 -33.82
CA ASN A 3 -2.97 2.17 -33.80
C ASN A 3 -1.85 3.15 -33.44
N LEU A 4 -1.91 4.39 -33.92
CA LEU A 4 -0.95 5.45 -33.59
C LEU A 4 -1.01 5.80 -32.09
N ILE A 5 -2.22 5.99 -31.55
CA ILE A 5 -2.41 6.22 -30.11
C ILE A 5 -1.84 5.05 -29.28
N ARG A 6 -2.08 3.82 -29.69
CA ARG A 6 -1.53 2.61 -29.03
C ARG A 6 0.00 2.57 -29.04
N THR A 7 0.61 2.97 -30.15
CA THR A 7 2.07 3.05 -30.30
C THR A 7 2.66 4.12 -29.41
N VAL A 8 2.07 5.31 -29.36
CA VAL A 8 2.50 6.40 -28.46
C VAL A 8 2.39 5.99 -27.00
N LEU A 9 1.25 5.42 -26.59
CA LEU A 9 1.04 4.95 -25.21
C LEU A 9 2.01 3.83 -24.79
N ARG A 10 2.61 3.13 -25.75
CA ARG A 10 3.59 2.07 -25.53
C ARG A 10 5.03 2.53 -25.64
N SER A 11 5.28 3.75 -26.11
CA SER A 11 6.62 4.28 -26.25
C SER A 11 7.26 4.52 -24.88
N SER A 12 8.53 4.18 -24.76
CA SER A 12 9.29 4.32 -23.50
C SER A 12 9.41 5.76 -23.05
N TRP A 13 9.48 6.71 -23.97
CA TRP A 13 9.54 8.13 -23.63
C TRP A 13 8.22 8.61 -23.02
N PHE A 14 7.07 8.20 -23.58
CA PHE A 14 5.75 8.57 -23.06
C PHE A 14 5.55 8.00 -21.64
N GLN A 15 5.90 6.74 -21.42
CA GLN A 15 5.83 6.11 -20.10
C GLN A 15 6.73 6.82 -19.09
N ARG A 16 7.96 7.21 -19.48
CA ARG A 16 8.85 8.00 -18.63
C ARG A 16 8.30 9.40 -18.34
N ALA A 17 7.69 10.07 -19.33
CA ALA A 17 7.06 11.37 -19.13
C ALA A 17 5.87 11.29 -18.15
N VAL A 18 5.00 10.28 -18.29
CA VAL A 18 3.88 10.05 -17.38
C VAL A 18 4.39 9.74 -15.96
N GLY A 19 5.40 8.87 -15.82
CA GLY A 19 6.01 8.58 -14.52
C GLY A 19 6.64 9.82 -13.87
N PHE A 20 7.26 10.69 -14.68
CA PHE A 20 7.80 11.96 -14.20
C PHE A 20 6.70 12.92 -13.72
N LEU A 21 5.65 13.09 -14.50
CA LEU A 21 4.51 13.94 -14.13
C LEU A 21 3.80 13.44 -12.88
N ALA A 22 3.58 12.12 -12.80
CA ALA A 22 2.98 11.48 -11.62
C ALA A 22 3.85 11.71 -10.35
N ALA A 23 5.14 11.44 -10.41
CA ALA A 23 6.04 11.67 -9.29
C ALA A 23 6.13 13.16 -8.90
N SER A 24 6.12 14.07 -9.87
CA SER A 24 6.15 15.52 -9.65
C SER A 24 4.85 15.99 -8.99
N PHE A 25 3.71 15.49 -9.47
CA PHE A 25 2.40 15.77 -8.88
C PHE A 25 2.32 15.28 -7.42
N LEU A 26 2.76 14.05 -7.15
CA LEU A 26 2.78 13.51 -5.79
C LEU A 26 3.70 14.33 -4.86
N ARG A 27 4.88 14.79 -5.35
CA ARG A 27 5.75 15.71 -4.60
C ARG A 27 5.05 17.05 -4.31
N LEU A 28 4.32 17.60 -5.29
CA LEU A 28 3.53 18.80 -5.09
C LEU A 28 2.47 18.59 -4.00
N VAL A 29 1.73 17.49 -4.07
CA VAL A 29 0.72 17.13 -3.05
C VAL A 29 1.38 17.05 -1.67
N TRP A 30 2.49 16.32 -1.56
CA TRP A 30 3.19 16.17 -0.28
C TRP A 30 3.67 17.52 0.28
N ARG A 31 4.30 18.36 -0.54
CA ARG A 31 4.90 19.64 -0.10
C ARG A 31 3.87 20.70 0.26
N THR A 32 2.69 20.64 -0.33
CA THR A 32 1.65 21.69 -0.19
C THR A 32 0.54 21.34 0.79
N ASN A 33 0.51 20.09 1.30
CA ASN A 33 -0.36 19.70 2.38
C ASN A 33 0.38 19.79 3.73
N ARG A 34 -0.29 20.30 4.75
CA ARG A 34 0.23 20.33 6.13
C ARG A 34 -0.09 18.99 6.78
N PHE A 35 0.92 18.13 6.90
CA PHE A 35 0.76 16.81 7.50
C PHE A 35 0.89 16.86 9.03
N THR A 36 -0.05 16.19 9.69
CA THR A 36 0.03 15.79 11.09
C THR A 36 0.34 14.29 11.17
N PHE A 37 1.04 13.90 12.23
CA PHE A 37 1.43 12.51 12.49
C PHE A 37 0.72 12.02 13.75
N ASP A 38 0.24 10.79 13.74
CA ASP A 38 -0.45 10.17 14.86
C ASP A 38 -0.02 8.70 14.99
N PRO A 39 0.72 8.36 16.04
CA PRO A 39 1.23 9.25 17.10
C PRO A 39 2.25 10.27 16.56
N ALA A 40 2.45 11.38 17.29
CA ALA A 40 3.33 12.46 16.86
C ALA A 40 4.80 12.00 16.71
N ASP A 41 5.21 11.03 17.51
CA ASP A 41 6.52 10.40 17.57
C ASP A 41 6.60 9.10 16.73
N VAL A 42 5.73 8.94 15.73
CA VAL A 42 5.62 7.71 14.93
C VAL A 42 6.97 7.22 14.38
N TYR A 43 7.87 8.11 14.02
CA TYR A 43 9.19 7.72 13.52
C TYR A 43 10.11 7.16 14.62
N GLU A 44 10.07 7.72 15.82
CA GLU A 44 10.82 7.23 16.98
C GLU A 44 10.35 5.83 17.37
N ILE A 45 9.04 5.57 17.27
CA ILE A 45 8.44 4.27 17.54
C ILE A 45 8.81 3.24 16.46
N VAL A 46 8.82 3.63 15.18
CA VAL A 46 8.97 2.72 14.04
C VAL A 46 10.43 2.42 13.72
N GLU A 47 11.33 3.39 13.80
CA GLU A 47 12.75 3.22 13.44
C GLU A 47 13.43 2.03 14.15
N PRO A 48 13.24 1.78 15.44
CA PRO A 48 13.85 0.63 16.13
C PRO A 48 13.34 -0.74 15.64
N GLN A 49 12.21 -0.77 14.94
CA GLN A 49 11.59 -1.99 14.42
C GLN A 49 11.97 -2.29 12.98
N MET A 50 12.75 -1.41 12.34
CA MET A 50 13.18 -1.61 10.94
C MET A 50 14.28 -2.68 10.85
N PRO A 51 14.34 -3.45 9.76
CA PRO A 51 13.41 -3.45 8.63
C PRO A 51 12.04 -4.05 8.99
N ALA A 52 10.99 -3.46 8.47
CA ALA A 52 9.60 -3.76 8.80
C ALA A 52 8.73 -3.93 7.54
N ILE A 53 7.53 -4.47 7.73
CA ILE A 53 6.52 -4.65 6.70
C ILE A 53 5.47 -3.54 6.86
N PHE A 54 5.42 -2.58 5.95
CA PHE A 54 4.43 -1.52 5.95
C PHE A 54 3.17 -1.96 5.21
N ALA A 55 2.03 -1.93 5.90
CA ALA A 55 0.74 -2.35 5.39
C ALA A 55 -0.20 -1.16 5.26
N PHE A 56 -0.91 -1.06 4.14
CA PHE A 56 -1.94 -0.06 3.90
C PHE A 56 -2.99 -0.58 2.92
N TRP A 57 -4.12 0.12 2.82
CA TRP A 57 -5.14 -0.23 1.83
C TRP A 57 -4.75 0.21 0.41
N HIS A 58 -5.08 -0.59 -0.59
CA HIS A 58 -4.76 -0.35 -2.00
C HIS A 58 -5.28 1.01 -2.49
N GLY A 59 -6.48 1.38 -2.08
CA GLY A 59 -7.07 2.67 -2.47
C GLY A 59 -6.37 3.92 -1.94
N GLN A 60 -5.30 3.81 -1.12
CA GLN A 60 -4.66 4.92 -0.43
C GLN A 60 -3.12 4.94 -0.53
N HIS A 61 -2.57 4.21 -1.48
CA HIS A 61 -1.12 3.96 -1.56
C HIS A 61 -0.28 5.11 -2.14
N PHE A 62 -0.87 6.10 -2.82
CA PHE A 62 -0.08 7.08 -3.61
C PHE A 62 0.87 7.95 -2.81
N LEU A 63 0.57 8.26 -1.56
CA LEU A 63 1.45 9.10 -0.72
C LEU A 63 2.41 8.28 0.15
N THR A 64 2.29 6.96 0.19
CA THR A 64 3.17 6.10 1.00
C THR A 64 4.65 6.22 0.69
N PRO A 65 5.11 6.56 -0.54
CA PRO A 65 6.53 6.80 -0.80
C PRO A 65 7.16 7.92 0.04
N PHE A 66 6.35 8.86 0.54
CA PHE A 66 6.83 10.01 1.31
C PHE A 66 6.97 9.75 2.82
N ILE A 67 6.60 8.55 3.28
CA ILE A 67 6.85 8.11 4.67
C ILE A 67 8.35 7.95 4.91
N LYS A 68 9.12 7.63 3.88
CA LYS A 68 10.57 7.61 3.94
C LYS A 68 11.12 9.01 4.19
N THR A 69 11.67 9.26 5.40
CA THR A 69 12.23 10.56 5.79
C THR A 69 13.75 10.61 5.65
N LYS A 70 14.43 9.46 5.78
CA LYS A 70 15.89 9.33 5.75
C LYS A 70 16.32 8.38 4.63
N ASP A 71 17.51 8.59 4.05
CA ASP A 71 18.04 7.70 3.02
C ASP A 71 18.37 6.30 3.54
N ILE A 72 18.63 6.16 4.84
CA ILE A 72 18.78 4.85 5.51
C ILE A 72 17.50 4.02 5.51
N HIS A 73 16.33 4.66 5.40
CA HIS A 73 15.03 3.96 5.29
C HIS A 73 14.84 3.41 3.88
N ARG A 74 15.61 2.39 3.53
CA ARG A 74 15.47 1.72 2.23
C ARG A 74 14.15 0.99 2.16
N VAL A 75 13.38 1.22 1.09
CA VAL A 75 12.03 0.64 0.92
C VAL A 75 11.91 0.01 -0.45
N LYS A 76 11.31 -1.17 -0.51
CA LYS A 76 10.81 -1.79 -1.74
C LYS A 76 9.30 -1.95 -1.65
N VAL A 77 8.60 -1.70 -2.76
CA VAL A 77 7.14 -1.88 -2.85
C VAL A 77 6.81 -3.05 -3.77
N LEU A 78 5.80 -3.82 -3.40
CA LEU A 78 5.24 -4.86 -4.26
C LEU A 78 4.34 -4.21 -5.31
N ILE A 79 4.67 -4.35 -6.59
CA ILE A 79 3.90 -3.80 -7.71
C ILE A 79 3.57 -4.89 -8.71
N SER A 80 2.31 -4.92 -9.16
CA SER A 80 1.83 -5.87 -10.16
C SER A 80 2.68 -5.83 -11.46
N ARG A 81 2.86 -7.01 -12.08
CA ARG A 81 3.49 -7.13 -13.41
C ARG A 81 2.57 -6.70 -14.56
N HIS A 82 1.30 -6.43 -14.27
CA HIS A 82 0.38 -5.93 -15.28
C HIS A 82 0.73 -4.52 -15.73
N ARG A 83 0.26 -4.12 -16.90
CA ARG A 83 0.57 -2.85 -17.55
C ARG A 83 0.29 -1.63 -16.67
N ASP A 84 -0.77 -1.65 -15.86
CA ASP A 84 -1.10 -0.56 -14.96
C ASP A 84 -0.05 -0.42 -13.83
N GLY A 85 0.61 -1.53 -13.45
CA GLY A 85 1.73 -1.52 -12.51
C GLY A 85 3.01 -0.89 -13.09
N GLU A 86 3.17 -0.79 -14.42
CA GLU A 86 4.36 -0.19 -15.03
C GLU A 86 4.48 1.31 -14.72
N PHE A 87 3.39 2.05 -14.82
CA PHE A 87 3.37 3.48 -14.47
C PHE A 87 3.68 3.69 -12.99
N ASN A 88 3.14 2.84 -12.12
CA ASN A 88 3.42 2.92 -10.68
C ASN A 88 4.89 2.59 -10.38
N ALA A 89 5.50 1.62 -11.09
CA ALA A 89 6.90 1.29 -10.93
C ALA A 89 7.81 2.46 -11.35
N LEU A 90 7.56 3.07 -12.50
CA LEU A 90 8.32 4.23 -12.98
C LEU A 90 8.17 5.45 -12.03
N ALA A 91 6.99 5.65 -11.45
CA ALA A 91 6.79 6.69 -10.46
C ALA A 91 7.54 6.37 -9.14
N ALA A 92 7.49 5.13 -8.67
CA ALA A 92 8.20 4.67 -7.48
C ALA A 92 9.72 4.83 -7.61
N GLU A 93 10.29 4.41 -8.74
CA GLU A 93 11.72 4.58 -9.03
C GLU A 93 12.15 6.05 -8.99
N ARG A 94 11.33 6.95 -9.54
CA ARG A 94 11.58 8.39 -9.48
C ARG A 94 11.48 8.99 -8.08
N LEU A 95 10.78 8.30 -7.19
CA LEU A 95 10.70 8.63 -5.77
C LEU A 95 11.77 7.88 -4.94
N ARG A 96 12.73 7.21 -5.60
CA ARG A 96 13.79 6.41 -4.95
C ARG A 96 13.25 5.26 -4.10
N ILE A 97 12.15 4.67 -4.53
CA ILE A 97 11.56 3.48 -3.95
C ILE A 97 11.88 2.30 -4.86
N GLY A 98 12.49 1.25 -4.31
CA GLY A 98 12.73 0.01 -5.02
C GLY A 98 11.43 -0.73 -5.34
N THR A 99 11.41 -1.59 -6.35
CA THR A 99 10.22 -2.33 -6.74
C THR A 99 10.46 -3.83 -6.73
N ILE A 100 9.49 -4.59 -6.20
CA ILE A 100 9.38 -6.04 -6.34
C ILE A 100 8.21 -6.30 -7.28
N ARG A 101 8.44 -7.07 -8.34
CA ARG A 101 7.44 -7.28 -9.39
C ARG A 101 6.71 -8.62 -9.20
N GLY A 102 5.44 -8.56 -8.80
CA GLY A 102 4.63 -9.74 -8.55
C GLY A 102 3.15 -9.42 -8.38
N SER A 103 2.33 -10.43 -8.10
CA SER A 103 0.94 -10.25 -7.70
C SER A 103 0.70 -10.91 -6.35
N GLY A 104 -0.09 -10.27 -5.47
CA GLY A 104 -0.51 -10.81 -4.18
C GLY A 104 -1.67 -11.81 -4.27
N ASP A 105 -1.91 -12.44 -5.42
CA ASP A 105 -3.01 -13.37 -5.62
C ASP A 105 -2.76 -14.69 -4.89
N HIS A 106 -3.69 -15.08 -4.00
CA HIS A 106 -3.63 -16.27 -3.18
C HIS A 106 -4.62 -17.32 -3.71
N GLY A 107 -4.22 -18.05 -4.72
CA GLY A 107 -5.03 -19.14 -5.25
C GLY A 107 -4.19 -20.07 -6.11
N SER A 108 -4.80 -21.05 -6.77
CA SER A 108 -4.11 -21.93 -7.72
C SER A 108 -3.37 -21.18 -8.83
N ALA A 109 -3.71 -19.91 -9.04
CA ALA A 109 -3.02 -18.98 -9.94
C ALA A 109 -1.79 -18.31 -9.32
N PHE A 110 -1.58 -18.36 -7.98
CA PHE A 110 -0.45 -17.75 -7.30
C PHE A 110 0.90 -18.29 -7.80
N GLN A 111 1.02 -19.60 -7.91
CA GLN A 111 2.24 -20.24 -8.43
C GLN A 111 2.50 -19.91 -9.91
N ARG A 112 1.45 -19.86 -10.74
CA ARG A 112 1.56 -19.58 -12.18
C ARG A 112 1.85 -18.11 -12.51
N LYS A 113 1.48 -17.16 -11.65
CA LYS A 113 1.62 -15.70 -11.90
C LYS A 113 2.83 -15.06 -11.22
N GLY A 114 3.78 -15.84 -10.72
CA GLY A 114 4.99 -15.31 -10.09
C GLY A 114 4.81 -14.82 -8.65
N GLY A 115 3.73 -15.20 -7.99
CA GLY A 115 3.48 -14.83 -6.58
C GLY A 115 4.51 -15.43 -5.62
N VAL A 116 4.90 -16.70 -5.83
CA VAL A 116 5.95 -17.35 -5.02
C VAL A 116 7.29 -16.65 -5.18
N GLY A 117 7.65 -16.27 -6.42
CA GLY A 117 8.90 -15.54 -6.68
C GLY A 117 8.91 -14.17 -5.98
N ALA A 118 7.82 -13.42 -6.07
CA ALA A 118 7.69 -12.13 -5.40
C ALA A 118 7.72 -12.27 -3.87
N PHE A 119 7.10 -13.31 -3.33
CA PHE A 119 7.14 -13.61 -1.89
C PHE A 119 8.58 -13.85 -1.41
N LYS A 120 9.34 -14.71 -2.09
CA LYS A 120 10.76 -14.97 -1.79
C LYS A 120 11.61 -13.70 -1.92
N GLU A 121 11.33 -12.86 -2.93
CA GLU A 121 12.03 -11.60 -3.11
C GLU A 121 11.71 -10.60 -1.97
N MET A 122 10.48 -10.59 -1.44
CA MET A 122 10.13 -9.78 -0.27
C MET A 122 10.85 -10.24 0.99
N VAL A 123 10.89 -11.56 1.28
CA VAL A 123 11.66 -12.12 2.41
C VAL A 123 13.13 -11.74 2.27
N HIS A 124 13.73 -11.97 1.10
CA HIS A 124 15.12 -11.62 0.85
C HIS A 124 15.39 -10.12 1.00
N ALA A 125 14.46 -9.26 0.57
CA ALA A 125 14.59 -7.82 0.74
C ALA A 125 14.62 -7.42 2.23
N LEU A 126 13.76 -8.02 3.05
CA LEU A 126 13.73 -7.80 4.51
C LEU A 126 15.05 -8.26 5.16
N ASP A 127 15.61 -9.40 4.73
CA ASP A 127 16.90 -9.90 5.21
C ASP A 127 18.07 -8.97 4.83
N GLN A 128 17.97 -8.33 3.67
CA GLN A 128 18.95 -7.33 3.20
C GLN A 128 18.78 -5.95 3.85
N GLY A 129 17.91 -5.81 4.85
CA GLY A 129 17.67 -4.56 5.56
C GLY A 129 16.79 -3.56 4.82
N TYR A 130 16.02 -3.99 3.80
CA TYR A 130 15.00 -3.16 3.19
C TYR A 130 13.67 -3.33 3.91
N ASN A 131 12.99 -2.25 4.16
CA ASN A 131 11.57 -2.29 4.47
C ASN A 131 10.78 -2.76 3.23
N VAL A 132 9.71 -3.50 3.45
CA VAL A 132 8.80 -3.90 2.39
C VAL A 132 7.45 -3.24 2.62
N ALA A 133 6.95 -2.54 1.60
CA ALA A 133 5.65 -1.90 1.65
C ALA A 133 4.70 -2.57 0.65
N LEU A 134 3.51 -2.94 1.11
CA LEU A 134 2.51 -3.61 0.28
C LEU A 134 1.09 -3.29 0.71
N THR A 135 0.17 -3.46 -0.23
CA THR A 135 -1.26 -3.33 0.03
C THR A 135 -1.79 -4.61 0.65
N ALA A 136 -2.62 -4.47 1.69
CA ALA A 136 -3.15 -5.59 2.44
C ALA A 136 -4.39 -6.24 1.80
N ASP A 137 -5.01 -5.56 0.83
CA ASP A 137 -6.27 -6.02 0.23
C ASP A 137 -6.12 -7.33 -0.53
N VAL A 138 -7.11 -8.21 -0.37
CA VAL A 138 -7.33 -9.31 -1.30
C VAL A 138 -7.72 -8.73 -2.67
N PRO A 139 -7.15 -9.22 -3.79
CA PRO A 139 -7.47 -8.72 -5.12
C PRO A 139 -8.97 -8.62 -5.39
N LYS A 140 -9.39 -7.44 -5.86
CA LYS A 140 -10.79 -7.08 -6.15
C LYS A 140 -11.75 -7.05 -4.94
N ARG A 141 -11.22 -7.14 -3.73
CA ARG A 141 -12.00 -7.00 -2.49
C ARG A 141 -11.38 -5.91 -1.63
N SER A 142 -11.92 -4.72 -1.73
CA SER A 142 -11.43 -3.56 -0.99
C SER A 142 -11.61 -3.75 0.52
N ARG A 143 -10.56 -3.41 1.27
CA ARG A 143 -10.55 -3.43 2.75
C ARG A 143 -10.84 -4.81 3.35
N ILE A 144 -10.43 -5.86 2.68
CA ILE A 144 -10.35 -7.22 3.23
C ILE A 144 -8.89 -7.64 3.17
N ALA A 145 -8.27 -7.82 4.32
CA ALA A 145 -6.86 -8.18 4.40
C ALA A 145 -6.62 -9.64 3.98
N GLY A 146 -5.58 -9.88 3.22
CA GLY A 146 -5.15 -11.21 2.82
C GLY A 146 -4.15 -11.82 3.80
N LEU A 147 -4.12 -13.15 3.89
CA LEU A 147 -3.16 -13.91 4.72
C LEU A 147 -1.69 -13.72 4.29
N GLY A 148 -1.41 -13.31 3.04
CA GLY A 148 -0.05 -13.25 2.52
C GLY A 148 0.87 -12.31 3.28
N ILE A 149 0.33 -11.24 3.84
CA ILE A 149 1.12 -10.32 4.65
C ILE A 149 1.46 -10.91 6.03
N ILE A 150 0.54 -11.70 6.60
CA ILE A 150 0.77 -12.44 7.85
C ILE A 150 1.83 -13.54 7.62
N MET A 151 1.70 -14.26 6.50
CA MET A 151 2.70 -15.27 6.10
C MET A 151 4.09 -14.63 5.89
N LEU A 152 4.16 -13.46 5.27
CA LEU A 152 5.41 -12.73 5.08
C LEU A 152 6.04 -12.35 6.42
N ALA A 153 5.24 -11.88 7.37
CA ALA A 153 5.71 -11.53 8.71
C ALA A 153 6.20 -12.76 9.48
N ARG A 154 5.47 -13.88 9.40
CA ARG A 154 5.87 -15.15 10.01
C ARG A 154 7.21 -15.65 9.46
N GLU A 155 7.36 -15.67 8.14
CA GLU A 155 8.55 -16.19 7.46
C GLU A 155 9.78 -15.32 7.67
N SER A 156 9.60 -13.98 7.66
CA SER A 156 10.70 -13.05 7.81
C SER A 156 11.02 -12.69 9.28
N GLY A 157 10.13 -13.01 10.22
CA GLY A 157 10.21 -12.56 11.61
C GLY A 157 10.06 -11.04 11.79
N ARG A 158 9.60 -10.31 10.75
CA ARG A 158 9.50 -8.84 10.78
C ARG A 158 8.11 -8.36 11.18
N THR A 159 8.11 -7.24 11.89
CA THR A 159 6.88 -6.62 12.41
C THR A 159 6.08 -5.99 11.27
N ILE A 160 4.75 -6.17 11.29
CA ILE A 160 3.84 -5.45 10.41
C ILE A 160 3.49 -4.10 11.05
N MET A 161 3.61 -3.04 10.26
CA MET A 161 3.29 -1.66 10.60
C MET A 161 2.07 -1.22 9.80
N PRO A 162 0.85 -1.31 10.35
CA PRO A 162 -0.34 -0.79 9.72
C PRO A 162 -0.30 0.74 9.70
N LEU A 163 -0.63 1.34 8.56
CA LEU A 163 -0.68 2.80 8.45
C LEU A 163 -1.73 3.26 7.44
N ALA A 164 -2.16 4.50 7.60
CA ALA A 164 -3.02 5.19 6.65
C ALA A 164 -2.57 6.63 6.43
N MET A 165 -2.82 7.12 5.21
CA MET A 165 -2.62 8.52 4.87
C MET A 165 -3.87 9.09 4.25
N ALA A 166 -4.25 10.31 4.65
CA ALA A 166 -5.38 11.02 4.09
C ALA A 166 -5.03 12.49 3.83
N THR A 167 -5.74 13.10 2.89
CA THR A 167 -5.72 14.55 2.67
C THR A 167 -7.13 15.11 2.71
N SER A 168 -7.28 16.37 3.13
CA SER A 168 -8.59 17.05 3.19
C SER A 168 -9.20 17.31 1.82
N ARG A 169 -8.37 17.31 0.77
CA ARG A 169 -8.75 17.47 -0.62
C ARG A 169 -8.33 16.25 -1.40
N TYR A 170 -9.30 15.58 -2.01
CA TYR A 170 -9.05 14.38 -2.83
C TYR A 170 -10.19 14.12 -3.79
N TRP A 171 -9.92 13.36 -4.85
CA TRP A 171 -10.91 12.68 -5.68
C TRP A 171 -10.92 11.21 -5.35
N ARG A 172 -12.10 10.62 -5.24
CA ARG A 172 -12.28 9.17 -5.05
C ARG A 172 -12.84 8.57 -6.32
N LEU A 173 -12.11 7.63 -6.89
CA LEU A 173 -12.53 6.95 -8.10
C LEU A 173 -13.63 5.93 -7.80
N LYS A 174 -14.46 5.63 -8.80
CA LYS A 174 -15.52 4.61 -8.70
C LYS A 174 -15.02 3.23 -9.15
N ASN A 175 -13.78 2.88 -8.77
CA ASN A 175 -13.20 1.56 -9.03
C ASN A 175 -13.35 0.65 -7.79
N TRP A 176 -12.94 -0.62 -7.90
CA TRP A 176 -13.15 -1.64 -6.88
C TRP A 176 -12.52 -1.30 -5.52
N ASP A 177 -11.37 -0.61 -5.50
CA ASP A 177 -10.62 -0.22 -4.30
C ASP A 177 -10.90 1.21 -3.85
N ARG A 178 -11.76 1.94 -4.57
CA ARG A 178 -12.05 3.35 -4.32
C ARG A 178 -10.79 4.19 -4.23
N THR A 179 -9.86 3.99 -5.17
CA THR A 179 -8.59 4.70 -5.24
C THR A 179 -8.78 6.20 -4.99
N THR A 180 -8.00 6.73 -4.07
CA THR A 180 -8.02 8.14 -3.70
C THR A 180 -6.87 8.86 -4.35
N ILE A 181 -7.18 9.87 -5.18
CA ILE A 181 -6.21 10.81 -5.75
C ILE A 181 -6.15 12.02 -4.84
N ASN A 182 -5.08 12.11 -4.06
CA ASN A 182 -4.84 13.22 -3.15
C ASN A 182 -4.56 14.49 -3.94
N LEU A 183 -5.07 15.63 -3.47
CA LEU A 183 -4.92 16.94 -4.11
C LEU A 183 -4.04 17.87 -3.28
N PRO A 184 -3.36 18.84 -3.92
CA PRO A 184 -2.48 19.79 -3.24
C PRO A 184 -3.26 20.84 -2.44
N PHE A 185 -2.54 21.61 -1.60
CA PHE A 185 -3.00 22.80 -0.86
C PHE A 185 -4.11 22.49 0.16
N GLY A 186 -3.88 21.50 1.03
CA GLY A 186 -4.83 21.10 2.06
C GLY A 186 -4.14 20.72 3.39
N ARG A 187 -4.86 19.92 4.18
CA ARG A 187 -4.34 19.24 5.36
C ARG A 187 -4.07 17.78 5.02
N GLY A 188 -3.05 17.21 5.62
CA GLY A 188 -2.73 15.79 5.52
C GLY A 188 -2.67 15.16 6.91
N ALA A 189 -2.90 13.87 6.98
CA ALA A 189 -2.65 13.06 8.17
C ALA A 189 -1.96 11.77 7.77
N LEU A 190 -0.96 11.37 8.56
CA LEU A 190 -0.37 10.04 8.59
C LEU A 190 -0.70 9.42 9.95
N VAL A 191 -1.36 8.30 9.94
CA VAL A 191 -1.76 7.59 11.17
C VAL A 191 -1.14 6.21 11.17
N GLY A 192 -0.32 5.92 12.18
CA GLY A 192 0.19 4.59 12.49
C GLY A 192 -0.77 3.82 13.37
N GLY A 193 -0.88 2.52 13.13
CA GLY A 193 -1.68 1.60 13.93
C GLY A 193 -0.83 0.74 14.86
N GLU A 194 -1.52 -0.07 15.63
CA GLU A 194 -0.86 -1.05 16.47
C GLU A 194 -0.02 -2.02 15.64
N MET A 195 1.22 -2.20 16.06
CA MET A 195 2.16 -3.11 15.41
C MET A 195 1.79 -4.56 15.64
N ILE A 196 1.93 -5.40 14.61
CA ILE A 196 1.59 -6.82 14.68
C ILE A 196 2.86 -7.65 14.48
N LYS A 197 3.17 -8.47 15.49
CA LYS A 197 4.21 -9.50 15.41
C LYS A 197 3.56 -10.85 15.21
N VAL A 198 4.11 -11.66 14.32
CA VAL A 198 3.62 -13.01 14.03
C VAL A 198 4.64 -14.01 14.56
N PRO A 199 4.27 -14.88 15.51
CA PRO A 199 5.16 -15.94 15.98
C PRO A 199 5.55 -16.88 14.82
N PRO A 200 6.78 -17.42 14.82
CA PRO A 200 7.23 -18.34 13.76
C PRO A 200 6.45 -19.66 13.76
N ASP A 201 5.93 -20.07 14.91
CA ASP A 201 5.12 -21.25 15.14
C ASP A 201 3.60 -20.98 15.14
N ALA A 202 3.17 -19.79 14.66
CA ALA A 202 1.75 -19.43 14.60
C ALA A 202 0.93 -20.49 13.84
N SER A 203 -0.12 -20.99 14.50
CA SER A 203 -1.07 -21.90 13.88
C SER A 203 -1.90 -21.22 12.80
N SER A 204 -2.64 -21.99 12.01
CA SER A 204 -3.54 -21.43 10.98
C SER A 204 -4.62 -20.53 11.59
N GLU A 205 -5.14 -20.92 12.75
CA GLU A 205 -6.15 -20.18 13.50
C GLU A 205 -5.57 -18.84 13.99
N MET A 206 -4.37 -18.89 14.61
CA MET A 206 -3.69 -17.67 15.05
C MET A 206 -3.37 -16.72 13.88
N MET A 207 -2.94 -17.24 12.73
CA MET A 207 -2.71 -16.42 11.54
C MET A 207 -3.98 -15.74 11.05
N GLU A 208 -5.13 -16.41 11.12
CA GLU A 208 -6.43 -15.81 10.76
C GLU A 208 -6.88 -14.73 11.77
N GLU A 209 -6.65 -14.94 13.05
CA GLU A 209 -6.89 -13.93 14.09
C GLU A 209 -6.04 -12.69 13.86
N LEU A 210 -4.74 -12.87 13.58
CA LEU A 210 -3.82 -11.77 13.28
C LEU A 210 -4.19 -11.07 11.97
N ARG A 211 -4.69 -11.79 10.95
CA ARG A 211 -5.23 -11.21 9.73
C ARG A 211 -6.45 -10.32 10.03
N ALA A 212 -7.38 -10.82 10.83
CA ALA A 212 -8.57 -10.07 11.22
C ALA A 212 -8.20 -8.82 12.05
N ARG A 213 -7.21 -8.93 12.95
CA ARG A 213 -6.66 -7.80 13.71
C ARG A 213 -6.02 -6.77 12.78
N LEU A 214 -5.21 -7.19 11.81
CA LEU A 214 -4.63 -6.29 10.80
C LEU A 214 -5.72 -5.54 10.03
N GLU A 215 -6.76 -6.24 9.61
CA GLU A 215 -7.90 -5.65 8.91
C GLU A 215 -8.61 -4.59 9.76
N ALA A 216 -8.89 -4.90 11.02
CA ALA A 216 -9.52 -3.98 11.97
C ALA A 216 -8.64 -2.74 12.20
N THR A 217 -7.35 -2.92 12.46
CA THR A 217 -6.38 -1.84 12.67
C THR A 217 -6.26 -0.94 11.44
N LEU A 218 -6.13 -1.51 10.24
CA LEU A 218 -6.06 -0.72 9.00
C LEU A 218 -7.33 0.09 8.75
N ASN A 219 -8.48 -0.46 9.11
CA ASN A 219 -9.74 0.26 9.01
C ASN A 219 -9.80 1.41 10.01
N GLU A 220 -9.40 1.17 11.24
CA GLU A 220 -9.36 2.18 12.30
C GLU A 220 -8.43 3.35 11.93
N VAL A 221 -7.17 3.07 11.59
CA VAL A 221 -6.21 4.13 11.23
C VAL A 221 -6.65 4.92 10.00
N THR A 222 -7.34 4.27 9.06
CA THR A 222 -7.91 4.94 7.91
C THR A 222 -9.00 5.93 8.32
N ASP A 223 -9.94 5.49 9.14
CA ASP A 223 -11.05 6.32 9.61
C ASP A 223 -10.51 7.50 10.45
N ARG A 224 -9.51 7.25 11.32
CA ARG A 224 -8.80 8.30 12.08
C ARG A 224 -8.10 9.30 11.15
N ALA A 225 -7.37 8.85 10.14
CA ALA A 225 -6.67 9.72 9.20
C ALA A 225 -7.64 10.66 8.47
N TYR A 226 -8.78 10.15 8.01
CA TYR A 226 -9.80 10.99 7.39
C TYR A 226 -10.50 11.94 8.38
N ALA A 227 -10.75 11.51 9.60
CA ALA A 227 -11.32 12.36 10.64
C ALA A 227 -10.40 13.54 10.97
N GLN A 228 -9.09 13.30 11.11
CA GLN A 228 -8.09 14.34 11.40
C GLN A 228 -8.00 15.42 10.31
N VAL A 229 -8.24 15.05 9.05
CA VAL A 229 -8.29 16.05 7.97
C VAL A 229 -9.68 16.69 7.79
N GLY A 230 -10.63 16.40 8.67
CA GLY A 230 -12.01 16.94 8.62
C GLY A 230 -12.85 16.33 7.50
N ARG A 231 -12.64 15.06 7.21
CA ARG A 231 -13.37 14.27 6.20
C ARG A 231 -13.76 12.90 6.77
N PRO A 232 -14.51 12.84 7.89
CA PRO A 232 -14.87 11.57 8.49
C PRO A 232 -15.56 10.67 7.46
N GLN A 233 -15.20 9.41 7.47
CA GLN A 233 -15.84 8.41 6.61
C GLN A 233 -17.21 8.09 7.22
N GLY A 234 -18.26 8.12 6.40
CA GLY A 234 -19.59 7.67 6.83
C GLY A 234 -19.59 6.18 7.21
N PRO A 235 -20.66 5.71 7.89
CA PRO A 235 -20.78 4.31 8.27
C PRO A 235 -20.54 3.42 7.02
N ARG A 236 -19.78 2.35 7.21
CA ARG A 236 -19.51 1.40 6.15
C ARG A 236 -20.83 0.74 5.79
N GLN A 237 -21.32 0.99 4.57
CA GLN A 237 -22.38 0.16 4.02
C GLN A 237 -21.78 -1.24 3.93
N GLY A 238 -22.24 -2.14 4.80
CA GLY A 238 -21.89 -3.54 4.74
C GLY A 238 -22.05 -3.98 3.28
N MET A 239 -21.06 -4.66 2.74
CA MET A 239 -21.24 -5.37 1.48
C MET A 239 -22.25 -6.47 1.78
N GLY A 240 -23.53 -6.10 1.67
CA GLY A 240 -24.66 -7.00 1.73
C GLY A 240 -24.45 -8.07 0.69
N GLN A 241 -24.51 -9.29 1.17
CA GLN A 241 -24.88 -10.50 0.50
C GLN A 241 -25.40 -10.25 -0.93
N GLY A 242 -24.56 -10.54 -1.92
CA GLY A 242 -25.04 -10.82 -3.25
C GLY A 242 -25.92 -12.05 -3.17
N ILE A 243 -27.21 -11.83 -2.92
CA ILE A 243 -28.25 -12.83 -3.12
C ILE A 243 -28.22 -13.13 -4.62
N GLY A 244 -27.85 -14.38 -4.94
CA GLY A 244 -28.09 -14.92 -6.25
C GLY A 244 -29.59 -14.92 -6.53
N HIS A 245 -29.97 -14.45 -7.69
CA HIS A 245 -31.16 -14.86 -8.39
C HIS A 245 -30.96 -14.64 -9.90
N GLY A 246 -31.19 -15.74 -10.65
CA GLY A 246 -31.42 -15.75 -12.07
C GLY A 246 -30.32 -16.31 -12.92
#